data_4ffa9ca20fd2fc2fe93cb02fe8e829d1
#
_entry.id   4ffa9ca20fd2fc2fe93cb02fe8e829d1
#
_cell.length_a   1.000
_cell.length_b   1.000
_cell.length_c   1.000
_cell.angle_alpha   90.00
_cell.angle_beta   90.00
_cell.angle_gamma   90.00
#
_symmetry.space_group_name_H-M   'P 1'
#
loop_
_entity.id
_entity.type
_entity.pdbx_description
1 polymer ?
#
loop_
_entity_poly.entity_id
_entity_poly.type
_entity_poly.pdbx_seq_one_letter_code
_entity_poly.pdbx_strand_id
1 'polypeptide(L)'
;MIGHGTIGGTCVNFGCVPSKTLIRAAEAVHHANTASRFHGIHAEGRVVDWKAMIAQKDELVGELRQVKYMDLLPEYNNVGYIEGLARFTAKGVTVNGEPLKTDKIIIASGSSPAVPTIPGIENVPYLTSTTAFELEELPRSIVVIGGGYIGCEIAQMLSRCGVDTTIVTRSRLLPEAEPEISDALAGILQDEGITVYDGLSYKNISQIGSGIELNVLVNGVDQSISAEKVLLTAGRVPNTGGLDLDVGNIDTTSRGGVTIDDRMRTSRAGVYAAGDVTGNDQFVYMAAYGAKIAAENALN
;
A
#
# COMPACT_ATOMS: atom_id res chain seq x y z
N MET A 1 -20.23 13.74 -4.53
CA MET A 1 -19.01 13.01 -4.14
C MET A 1 -18.08 14.01 -3.47
N ILE A 2 -17.42 13.63 -2.36
CA ILE A 2 -16.51 14.51 -1.62
C ILE A 2 -15.14 13.83 -1.60
N GLY A 3 -14.09 14.59 -1.84
CA GLY A 3 -12.73 14.08 -1.77
C GLY A 3 -11.70 15.21 -1.71
N HIS A 4 -10.49 14.87 -1.37
CA HIS A 4 -9.35 15.78 -1.42
C HIS A 4 -8.11 15.08 -1.97
N GLY A 5 -7.22 15.84 -2.58
CA GLY A 5 -5.99 15.32 -3.19
C GLY A 5 -6.25 14.61 -4.52
N THR A 6 -5.47 13.56 -4.80
CA THR A 6 -5.49 12.93 -6.12
C THR A 6 -6.71 12.03 -6.32
N ILE A 7 -7.53 12.36 -7.32
CA ILE A 7 -8.70 11.56 -7.70
C ILE A 7 -8.29 10.18 -8.23
N GLY A 8 -9.12 9.15 -8.01
CA GLY A 8 -8.94 7.79 -8.57
C GLY A 8 -8.54 6.73 -7.56
N GLY A 9 -8.27 7.10 -6.31
CA GLY A 9 -7.96 6.19 -5.22
C GLY A 9 -6.59 5.50 -5.33
N THR A 10 -6.31 4.58 -4.42
CA THR A 10 -5.00 3.96 -4.22
C THR A 10 -4.54 3.13 -5.41
N CYS A 11 -5.42 2.29 -5.97
CA CYS A 11 -5.02 1.30 -6.99
C CYS A 11 -4.37 1.93 -8.22
N VAL A 12 -4.99 2.98 -8.78
CA VAL A 12 -4.45 3.66 -9.98
C VAL A 12 -3.24 4.52 -9.64
N ASN A 13 -3.31 5.29 -8.55
CA ASN A 13 -2.32 6.33 -8.29
C ASN A 13 -1.05 5.82 -7.59
N PHE A 14 -1.21 4.93 -6.61
CA PHE A 14 -0.14 4.60 -5.66
C PHE A 14 0.03 3.10 -5.39
N GLY A 15 -0.85 2.26 -5.96
CA GLY A 15 -0.91 0.82 -5.66
C GLY A 15 -0.67 -0.05 -6.87
N CYS A 16 -1.75 -0.70 -7.36
CA CYS A 16 -1.66 -1.76 -8.36
C CYS A 16 -1.02 -1.33 -9.67
N VAL A 17 -1.42 -0.18 -10.23
CA VAL A 17 -0.92 0.25 -11.54
C VAL A 17 0.57 0.57 -11.49
N PRO A 18 1.05 1.48 -10.62
CA PRO A 18 2.49 1.76 -10.56
C PRO A 18 3.32 0.53 -10.18
N SER A 19 2.88 -0.27 -9.22
CA SER A 19 3.63 -1.46 -8.80
C SER A 19 3.74 -2.48 -9.93
N LYS A 20 2.64 -2.83 -10.60
CA LYS A 20 2.66 -3.84 -11.67
C LYS A 20 3.41 -3.37 -12.91
N THR A 21 3.41 -2.09 -13.20
CA THR A 21 4.24 -1.51 -14.28
C THR A 21 5.72 -1.74 -14.01
N LEU A 22 6.20 -1.37 -12.82
CA LEU A 22 7.61 -1.54 -12.46
C LEU A 22 8.00 -3.01 -12.26
N ILE A 23 7.12 -3.85 -11.71
CA ILE A 23 7.34 -5.30 -11.59
C ILE A 23 7.51 -5.92 -12.98
N ARG A 24 6.69 -5.56 -13.98
CA ARG A 24 6.83 -6.06 -15.35
C ARG A 24 8.11 -5.62 -16.01
N ALA A 25 8.57 -4.38 -15.78
CA ALA A 25 9.85 -3.91 -16.26
C ALA A 25 11.03 -4.69 -15.60
N ALA A 26 10.98 -4.89 -14.28
CA ALA A 26 11.96 -5.69 -13.55
C ALA A 26 11.98 -7.16 -13.97
N GLU A 27 10.81 -7.73 -14.31
CA GLU A 27 10.67 -9.08 -14.85
C GLU A 27 11.40 -9.23 -16.19
N ALA A 28 11.39 -8.21 -17.06
CA ALA A 28 12.14 -8.24 -18.31
C ALA A 28 13.66 -8.35 -18.06
N VAL A 29 14.19 -7.66 -17.06
CA VAL A 29 15.59 -7.78 -16.62
C VAL A 29 15.87 -9.20 -16.10
N HIS A 30 15.01 -9.72 -15.25
CA HIS A 30 15.12 -11.07 -14.68
C HIS A 30 15.10 -12.15 -15.77
N HIS A 31 14.20 -12.07 -16.74
CA HIS A 31 14.13 -13.03 -17.86
C HIS A 31 15.39 -13.02 -18.70
N ALA A 32 15.98 -11.87 -18.96
CA ALA A 32 17.27 -11.78 -19.64
C ALA A 32 18.38 -12.49 -18.84
N ASN A 33 18.49 -12.19 -17.54
CA ASN A 33 19.55 -12.73 -16.67
C ASN A 33 19.39 -14.22 -16.38
N THR A 34 18.19 -14.79 -16.52
CA THR A 34 17.90 -16.22 -16.33
C THR A 34 17.80 -17.00 -17.64
N ALA A 35 18.07 -16.37 -18.79
CA ALA A 35 17.97 -17.02 -20.11
C ALA A 35 18.92 -18.21 -20.27
N SER A 36 20.05 -18.25 -19.56
CA SER A 36 21.03 -19.35 -19.55
C SER A 36 20.48 -20.69 -19.04
N ARG A 37 19.30 -20.70 -18.41
CA ARG A 37 18.55 -21.94 -18.09
C ARG A 37 18.19 -22.78 -19.33
N PHE A 38 18.20 -22.14 -20.49
CA PHE A 38 18.04 -22.82 -21.78
C PHE A 38 19.40 -22.98 -22.44
N HIS A 39 19.75 -24.21 -22.81
CA HIS A 39 21.03 -24.50 -23.47
C HIS A 39 21.15 -23.72 -24.77
N GLY A 40 22.29 -23.06 -24.97
CA GLY A 40 22.59 -22.30 -26.18
C GLY A 40 22.03 -20.88 -26.19
N ILE A 41 21.41 -20.41 -25.11
CA ILE A 41 20.96 -19.02 -24.94
C ILE A 41 21.83 -18.33 -23.89
N HIS A 42 22.32 -17.14 -24.25
CA HIS A 42 22.94 -16.20 -23.32
C HIS A 42 22.31 -14.82 -23.52
N ALA A 43 21.86 -14.20 -22.45
CA ALA A 43 21.39 -12.83 -22.45
C ALA A 43 21.74 -12.19 -21.10
N GLU A 44 21.88 -10.88 -21.08
CA GLU A 44 22.14 -10.07 -19.90
C GLU A 44 21.28 -8.84 -19.95
N GLY A 45 20.58 -8.55 -18.86
CA GLY A 45 19.73 -7.37 -18.71
C GLY A 45 20.12 -6.55 -17.51
N ARG A 46 20.00 -5.24 -17.63
CA ARG A 46 20.19 -4.30 -16.51
C ARG A 46 19.33 -3.07 -16.69
N VAL A 47 19.01 -2.41 -15.60
CA VAL A 47 18.43 -1.07 -15.63
C VAL A 47 19.51 -0.08 -16.02
N VAL A 48 19.33 0.62 -17.14
CA VAL A 48 20.28 1.63 -17.63
C VAL A 48 19.82 3.06 -17.32
N ASP A 49 18.54 3.26 -17.16
CA ASP A 49 17.93 4.55 -16.82
C ASP A 49 16.66 4.30 -15.96
N TRP A 50 16.83 4.45 -14.66
CA TRP A 50 15.71 4.30 -13.72
C TRP A 50 14.68 5.42 -13.87
N LYS A 51 15.13 6.67 -14.14
CA LYS A 51 14.23 7.82 -14.32
C LYS A 51 13.30 7.62 -15.51
N ALA A 52 13.79 7.02 -16.58
CA ALA A 52 12.96 6.68 -17.74
C ALA A 52 11.88 5.62 -17.39
N MET A 53 12.20 4.63 -16.55
CA MET A 53 11.21 3.66 -16.07
C MET A 53 10.14 4.32 -15.20
N ILE A 54 10.53 5.21 -14.30
CA ILE A 54 9.59 6.00 -13.48
C ILE A 54 8.71 6.89 -14.36
N ALA A 55 9.28 7.60 -15.33
CA ALA A 55 8.53 8.45 -16.25
C ALA A 55 7.47 7.66 -17.04
N GLN A 56 7.82 6.49 -17.56
CA GLN A 56 6.86 5.60 -18.25
C GLN A 56 5.72 5.15 -17.33
N LYS A 57 6.03 4.81 -16.08
CA LYS A 57 5.03 4.46 -15.06
C LYS A 57 4.10 5.66 -14.78
N ASP A 58 4.66 6.88 -14.65
CA ASP A 58 3.90 8.10 -14.37
C ASP A 58 2.98 8.49 -15.55
N GLU A 59 3.44 8.33 -16.78
CA GLU A 59 2.63 8.52 -17.98
C GLU A 59 1.42 7.60 -17.99
N LEU A 60 1.61 6.30 -17.79
CA LEU A 60 0.51 5.32 -17.71
C LEU A 60 -0.47 5.62 -16.56
N VAL A 61 0.02 5.97 -15.38
CA VAL A 61 -0.82 6.34 -14.23
C VAL A 61 -1.62 7.59 -14.54
N GLY A 62 -0.98 8.60 -15.16
CA GLY A 62 -1.62 9.85 -15.58
C GLY A 62 -2.73 9.61 -16.60
N GLU A 63 -2.46 8.84 -17.66
CA GLU A 63 -3.44 8.48 -18.68
C GLU A 63 -4.64 7.75 -18.08
N LEU A 64 -4.39 6.70 -17.27
CA LEU A 64 -5.48 5.94 -16.66
C LEU A 64 -6.31 6.76 -15.69
N ARG A 65 -5.70 7.68 -14.95
CA ARG A 65 -6.41 8.62 -14.06
C ARG A 65 -7.29 9.54 -14.87
N GLN A 66 -6.77 10.10 -15.97
CA GLN A 66 -7.51 10.98 -16.86
C GLN A 66 -8.74 10.27 -17.41
N VAL A 67 -8.52 9.17 -18.13
CA VAL A 67 -9.59 8.46 -18.86
C VAL A 67 -10.63 7.83 -17.91
N LYS A 68 -10.19 7.23 -16.80
CA LYS A 68 -11.10 6.46 -15.92
C LYS A 68 -11.85 7.31 -14.88
N TYR A 69 -11.35 8.50 -14.58
CA TYR A 69 -11.91 9.30 -13.49
C TYR A 69 -12.21 10.74 -13.93
N MET A 70 -11.24 11.44 -14.50
CA MET A 70 -11.42 12.87 -14.78
C MET A 70 -12.34 13.10 -15.97
N ASP A 71 -12.23 12.31 -17.03
CA ASP A 71 -13.08 12.43 -18.22
C ASP A 71 -14.48 11.85 -17.97
N LEU A 72 -14.59 10.82 -17.10
CA LEU A 72 -15.90 10.20 -16.83
C LEU A 72 -16.77 11.02 -15.88
N LEU A 73 -16.20 11.76 -14.94
CA LEU A 73 -17.00 12.51 -13.96
C LEU A 73 -17.97 13.51 -14.59
N PRO A 74 -17.58 14.30 -15.60
CA PRO A 74 -18.47 15.23 -16.29
C PRO A 74 -19.58 14.55 -17.13
N GLU A 75 -19.41 13.29 -17.52
CA GLU A 75 -20.43 12.52 -18.27
C GLU A 75 -21.65 12.18 -17.42
N TYR A 76 -21.51 12.21 -16.10
CA TYR A 76 -22.58 11.92 -15.16
C TYR A 76 -23.24 13.21 -14.66
N ASN A 77 -24.27 13.69 -15.37
CA ASN A 77 -25.01 14.92 -15.03
C ASN A 77 -25.60 14.96 -13.60
N ASN A 78 -25.74 13.81 -12.97
CA ASN A 78 -26.29 13.65 -11.62
C ASN A 78 -25.21 13.47 -10.53
N VAL A 79 -23.92 13.59 -10.88
CA VAL A 79 -22.81 13.47 -9.93
C VAL A 79 -22.13 14.83 -9.77
N GLY A 80 -22.15 15.36 -8.55
CA GLY A 80 -21.37 16.54 -8.18
C GLY A 80 -20.11 16.14 -7.43
N TYR A 81 -18.98 16.82 -7.69
CA TYR A 81 -17.74 16.69 -6.93
C TYR A 81 -17.50 17.94 -6.10
N ILE A 82 -17.20 17.75 -4.81
CA ILE A 82 -16.81 18.81 -3.89
C ILE A 82 -15.42 18.48 -3.38
N GLU A 83 -14.44 19.32 -3.68
CA GLU A 83 -13.11 19.21 -3.10
C GLU A 83 -13.12 19.71 -1.66
N GLY A 84 -12.76 18.83 -0.72
CA GLY A 84 -12.74 19.20 0.68
C GLY A 84 -12.67 18.04 1.65
N LEU A 85 -12.54 18.41 2.93
CA LEU A 85 -12.50 17.48 4.05
C LEU A 85 -13.88 17.34 4.67
N ALA A 86 -14.41 16.12 4.63
CA ALA A 86 -15.66 15.78 5.29
C ALA A 86 -15.43 15.45 6.77
N ARG A 87 -16.34 15.90 7.63
CA ARG A 87 -16.38 15.56 9.07
C ARG A 87 -17.79 15.26 9.51
N PHE A 88 -17.95 14.24 10.32
CA PHE A 88 -19.24 13.95 10.93
C PHE A 88 -19.54 14.93 12.07
N THR A 89 -20.82 15.17 12.26
CA THR A 89 -21.36 15.89 13.40
C THR A 89 -22.51 15.05 13.99
N ALA A 90 -23.01 15.43 15.16
CA ALA A 90 -24.17 14.77 15.75
C ALA A 90 -25.39 14.78 14.82
N LYS A 91 -25.51 15.80 13.94
CA LYS A 91 -26.72 16.00 13.08
C LYS A 91 -26.50 15.62 11.61
N GLY A 92 -25.29 15.36 11.16
CA GLY A 92 -25.01 15.10 9.74
C GLY A 92 -23.53 15.12 9.43
N VAL A 93 -23.16 15.73 8.33
CA VAL A 93 -21.78 15.88 7.85
C VAL A 93 -21.52 17.33 7.44
N THR A 94 -20.29 17.79 7.64
CA THR A 94 -19.80 19.06 7.11
C THR A 94 -18.71 18.80 6.08
N VAL A 95 -18.52 19.73 5.15
CA VAL A 95 -17.41 19.75 4.19
C VAL A 95 -16.72 21.10 4.32
N ASN A 96 -15.45 21.10 4.63
CA ASN A 96 -14.67 22.33 4.93
C ASN A 96 -15.33 23.23 6.01
N GLY A 97 -16.04 22.62 6.97
CA GLY A 97 -16.76 23.30 8.03
C GLY A 97 -18.21 23.68 7.71
N GLU A 98 -18.61 23.64 6.44
CA GLU A 98 -19.98 23.98 6.01
C GLU A 98 -20.89 22.75 6.04
N PRO A 99 -22.11 22.84 6.60
CA PRO A 99 -23.06 21.73 6.63
C PRO A 99 -23.46 21.27 5.23
N LEU A 100 -23.41 19.95 5.01
CA LEU A 100 -23.94 19.32 3.80
C LEU A 100 -25.24 18.55 4.14
N LYS A 101 -26.34 18.94 3.50
CA LYS A 101 -27.62 18.22 3.67
C LYS A 101 -27.60 16.95 2.83
N THR A 102 -27.70 15.81 3.50
CA THR A 102 -27.76 14.49 2.86
C THR A 102 -28.45 13.49 3.78
N ASP A 103 -29.22 12.55 3.23
CA ASP A 103 -29.89 11.48 3.97
C ASP A 103 -29.07 10.18 3.98
N LYS A 104 -28.17 10.00 3.02
CA LYS A 104 -27.36 8.80 2.86
C LYS A 104 -25.89 9.17 2.66
N ILE A 105 -25.01 8.43 3.30
CA ILE A 105 -23.56 8.65 3.24
C ILE A 105 -22.87 7.31 3.04
N ILE A 106 -21.93 7.25 2.13
CA ILE A 106 -21.01 6.13 1.98
C ILE A 106 -19.60 6.62 2.31
N ILE A 107 -18.98 6.04 3.33
CA ILE A 107 -17.60 6.30 3.71
C ILE A 107 -16.70 5.40 2.87
N ALA A 108 -15.83 5.99 2.05
CA ALA A 108 -14.90 5.30 1.17
C ALA A 108 -13.51 5.97 1.19
N SER A 109 -13.05 6.40 2.36
CA SER A 109 -11.80 7.14 2.55
C SER A 109 -10.54 6.28 2.42
N GLY A 110 -10.68 4.95 2.29
CA GLY A 110 -9.57 4.04 2.03
C GLY A 110 -8.64 3.83 3.22
N SER A 111 -7.36 3.56 2.93
CA SER A 111 -6.33 3.29 3.91
C SER A 111 -4.99 3.94 3.51
N SER A 112 -4.08 4.05 4.47
CA SER A 112 -2.71 4.54 4.29
C SER A 112 -1.68 3.51 4.77
N PRO A 113 -0.41 3.55 4.29
CA PRO A 113 0.63 2.68 4.81
C PRO A 113 0.80 2.83 6.33
N ALA A 114 0.92 1.71 7.03
CA ALA A 114 1.16 1.70 8.46
C ALA A 114 2.65 1.93 8.78
N VAL A 115 2.92 2.74 9.79
CA VAL A 115 4.26 2.88 10.37
C VAL A 115 4.32 1.97 11.60
N PRO A 116 5.17 0.93 11.61
CA PRO A 116 5.28 0.03 12.76
C PRO A 116 5.93 0.74 13.94
N THR A 117 5.56 0.33 15.15
CA THR A 117 6.20 0.82 16.37
C THR A 117 7.57 0.16 16.52
N ILE A 118 8.61 0.82 16.05
CA ILE A 118 10.02 0.43 16.22
C ILE A 118 10.72 1.61 16.89
N PRO A 119 11.39 1.44 18.04
CA PRO A 119 12.09 2.53 18.70
C PRO A 119 13.07 3.21 17.75
N GLY A 120 12.94 4.54 17.56
CA GLY A 120 13.80 5.34 16.70
C GLY A 120 13.30 5.55 15.28
N ILE A 121 12.20 4.90 14.87
CA ILE A 121 11.67 5.01 13.48
C ILE A 121 11.27 6.46 13.12
N GLU A 122 10.87 7.24 14.10
CA GLU A 122 10.49 8.65 13.94
C GLU A 122 11.68 9.56 13.58
N ASN A 123 12.91 9.09 13.78
CA ASN A 123 14.14 9.83 13.52
C ASN A 123 14.89 9.35 12.26
N VAL A 124 14.28 8.44 11.49
CA VAL A 124 14.88 7.84 10.31
C VAL A 124 14.05 8.16 9.07
N PRO A 125 14.66 8.63 7.96
CA PRO A 125 13.94 8.79 6.71
C PRO A 125 13.57 7.41 6.15
N TYR A 126 12.28 7.13 6.05
CA TYR A 126 11.78 5.86 5.52
C TYR A 126 10.95 6.06 4.26
N LEU A 127 10.90 5.02 3.46
CA LEU A 127 10.00 4.88 2.34
C LEU A 127 8.73 4.13 2.77
N THR A 128 7.65 4.39 2.07
CA THR A 128 6.41 3.61 2.10
C THR A 128 6.15 3.01 0.73
N SER A 129 5.15 2.15 0.59
CA SER A 129 4.74 1.65 -0.72
C SER A 129 4.37 2.75 -1.73
N THR A 130 3.98 3.93 -1.26
CA THR A 130 3.72 5.09 -2.11
C THR A 130 5.02 5.71 -2.59
N THR A 131 5.90 6.09 -1.66
CA THR A 131 7.12 6.84 -1.98
C THR A 131 8.23 5.98 -2.60
N ALA A 132 8.17 4.65 -2.47
CA ALA A 132 9.10 3.74 -3.14
C ALA A 132 8.99 3.79 -4.66
N PHE A 133 7.80 4.09 -5.20
CA PHE A 133 7.58 4.24 -6.64
C PHE A 133 7.88 5.65 -7.17
N GLU A 134 8.35 6.55 -6.30
CA GLU A 134 8.73 7.93 -6.60
C GLU A 134 10.25 8.15 -6.43
N LEU A 135 11.01 7.09 -6.17
CA LEU A 135 12.46 7.17 -6.04
C LEU A 135 13.09 7.74 -7.31
N GLU A 136 13.89 8.79 -7.17
CA GLU A 136 14.62 9.39 -8.29
C GLU A 136 15.81 8.53 -8.75
N GLU A 137 16.39 7.75 -7.81
CA GLU A 137 17.52 6.87 -8.05
C GLU A 137 17.35 5.58 -7.26
N LEU A 138 17.83 4.47 -7.82
CA LEU A 138 17.87 3.20 -7.10
C LEU A 138 18.92 3.27 -5.98
N PRO A 139 18.57 2.90 -4.73
CA PRO A 139 19.55 2.78 -3.67
C PRO A 139 20.46 1.57 -3.93
N ARG A 140 21.67 1.57 -3.37
CA ARG A 140 22.56 0.41 -3.42
C ARG A 140 22.01 -0.76 -2.62
N SER A 141 21.37 -0.45 -1.47
CA SER A 141 20.79 -1.46 -0.60
C SER A 141 19.52 -0.95 0.11
N ILE A 142 18.61 -1.88 0.41
CA ILE A 142 17.35 -1.57 1.08
C ILE A 142 16.95 -2.66 2.06
N VAL A 143 16.46 -2.26 3.24
CA VAL A 143 15.75 -3.14 4.17
C VAL A 143 14.26 -2.92 4.03
N VAL A 144 13.51 -3.98 3.74
CA VAL A 144 12.04 -3.99 3.64
C VAL A 144 11.47 -4.56 4.93
N ILE A 145 10.80 -3.72 5.70
CA ILE A 145 10.16 -4.09 6.96
C ILE A 145 8.72 -4.53 6.70
N GLY A 146 8.48 -5.84 6.73
CA GLY A 146 7.19 -6.47 6.50
C GLY A 146 7.19 -7.45 5.34
N GLY A 147 6.79 -8.69 5.63
CA GLY A 147 6.76 -9.83 4.70
C GLY A 147 5.38 -10.10 4.07
N GLY A 148 4.48 -9.10 3.99
CA GLY A 148 3.20 -9.20 3.30
C GLY A 148 3.34 -9.06 1.78
N TYR A 149 2.23 -9.13 1.03
CA TYR A 149 2.19 -9.04 -0.44
C TYR A 149 2.98 -7.85 -0.98
N ILE A 150 2.74 -6.65 -0.44
CA ILE A 150 3.39 -5.41 -0.88
C ILE A 150 4.91 -5.49 -0.66
N GLY A 151 5.34 -6.00 0.49
CA GLY A 151 6.76 -6.14 0.83
C GLY A 151 7.48 -7.09 -0.11
N CYS A 152 6.92 -8.28 -0.33
CA CYS A 152 7.49 -9.28 -1.23
C CYS A 152 7.57 -8.77 -2.69
N GLU A 153 6.50 -8.13 -3.18
CA GLU A 153 6.46 -7.58 -4.54
C GLU A 153 7.51 -6.48 -4.76
N ILE A 154 7.60 -5.51 -3.85
CA ILE A 154 8.56 -4.40 -4.00
C ILE A 154 9.99 -4.89 -3.79
N ALA A 155 10.23 -5.78 -2.84
CA ALA A 155 11.55 -6.36 -2.60
C ALA A 155 12.06 -7.10 -3.84
N GLN A 156 11.25 -7.96 -4.44
CA GLN A 156 11.62 -8.69 -5.65
C GLN A 156 11.85 -7.75 -6.84
N MET A 157 10.99 -6.76 -7.01
CA MET A 157 11.14 -5.74 -8.06
C MET A 157 12.47 -4.99 -7.93
N LEU A 158 12.81 -4.51 -6.73
CA LEU A 158 14.05 -3.78 -6.49
C LEU A 158 15.30 -4.67 -6.66
N SER A 159 15.25 -5.91 -6.14
CA SER A 159 16.34 -6.88 -6.31
C SER A 159 16.61 -7.16 -7.79
N ARG A 160 15.59 -7.40 -8.60
CA ARG A 160 15.70 -7.60 -10.06
C ARG A 160 16.21 -6.37 -10.79
N CYS A 161 16.04 -5.18 -10.21
CA CYS A 161 16.63 -3.93 -10.70
C CYS A 161 18.09 -3.70 -10.21
N GLY A 162 18.68 -4.63 -9.46
CA GLY A 162 20.08 -4.59 -9.01
C GLY A 162 20.29 -3.98 -7.62
N VAL A 163 19.24 -3.81 -6.81
CA VAL A 163 19.34 -3.34 -5.43
C VAL A 163 19.60 -4.52 -4.49
N ASP A 164 20.61 -4.42 -3.63
CA ASP A 164 20.83 -5.38 -2.55
C ASP A 164 19.68 -5.29 -1.55
N THR A 165 18.87 -6.34 -1.46
CA THR A 165 17.56 -6.29 -0.80
C THR A 165 17.47 -7.29 0.34
N THR A 166 17.08 -6.80 1.51
CA THR A 166 16.81 -7.61 2.69
C THR A 166 15.36 -7.44 3.13
N ILE A 167 14.61 -8.53 3.28
CA ILE A 167 13.27 -8.54 3.91
C ILE A 167 13.42 -8.93 5.37
N VAL A 168 12.77 -8.19 6.26
CA VAL A 168 12.68 -8.49 7.69
C VAL A 168 11.23 -8.54 8.14
N THR A 169 10.83 -9.61 8.82
CA THR A 169 9.44 -9.78 9.26
C THR A 169 9.34 -10.48 10.61
N ARG A 170 8.35 -10.10 11.43
CA ARG A 170 8.10 -10.70 12.76
C ARG A 170 7.60 -12.14 12.69
N SER A 171 6.99 -12.50 11.58
CA SER A 171 6.48 -13.85 11.29
C SER A 171 7.03 -14.31 9.94
N ARG A 172 6.56 -15.45 9.43
CA ARG A 172 6.88 -15.88 8.06
C ARG A 172 6.41 -14.88 7.01
N LEU A 173 6.89 -15.01 5.77
CA LEU A 173 6.36 -14.28 4.63
C LEU A 173 4.89 -14.69 4.41
N LEU A 174 4.08 -13.76 3.90
CA LEU A 174 2.64 -13.98 3.65
C LEU A 174 1.96 -14.70 4.82
N PRO A 175 1.91 -14.13 6.03
CA PRO A 175 1.54 -14.85 7.25
C PRO A 175 0.11 -15.42 7.23
N GLU A 176 -0.75 -14.92 6.33
CA GLU A 176 -2.14 -15.37 6.15
C GLU A 176 -2.27 -16.49 5.09
N ALA A 177 -1.19 -16.78 4.35
CA ALA A 177 -1.16 -17.90 3.41
C ALA A 177 -0.81 -19.21 4.13
N GLU A 178 -1.00 -20.34 3.46
CA GLU A 178 -0.57 -21.64 3.94
C GLU A 178 0.96 -21.65 4.14
N PRO A 179 1.48 -22.36 5.16
CA PRO A 179 2.92 -22.42 5.45
C PRO A 179 3.76 -22.82 4.25
N GLU A 180 3.31 -23.79 3.46
CA GLU A 180 4.00 -24.31 2.27
C GLU A 180 4.19 -23.22 1.20
N ILE A 181 3.23 -22.29 1.06
CA ILE A 181 3.33 -21.14 0.15
C ILE A 181 4.39 -20.18 0.67
N SER A 182 4.38 -19.89 1.97
CA SER A 182 5.37 -19.06 2.63
C SER A 182 6.80 -19.57 2.42
N ASP A 183 7.01 -20.87 2.69
CA ASP A 183 8.31 -21.52 2.62
C ASP A 183 8.81 -21.56 1.15
N ALA A 184 7.94 -21.89 0.22
CA ALA A 184 8.28 -21.89 -1.21
C ALA A 184 8.65 -20.47 -1.69
N LEU A 185 7.90 -19.43 -1.28
CA LEU A 185 8.20 -18.07 -1.64
C LEU A 185 9.54 -17.60 -1.05
N ALA A 186 9.81 -17.93 0.21
CA ALA A 186 11.08 -17.60 0.86
C ALA A 186 12.26 -18.20 0.08
N GLY A 187 12.18 -19.48 -0.30
CA GLY A 187 13.20 -20.14 -1.11
C GLY A 187 13.40 -19.47 -2.48
N ILE A 188 12.32 -19.13 -3.19
CA ILE A 188 12.38 -18.44 -4.49
C ILE A 188 13.05 -17.06 -4.34
N LEU A 189 12.68 -16.29 -3.33
CA LEU A 189 13.27 -14.96 -3.11
C LEU A 189 14.75 -15.04 -2.75
N GLN A 190 15.15 -16.06 -1.95
CA GLN A 190 16.55 -16.33 -1.63
C GLN A 190 17.37 -16.76 -2.86
N ASP A 191 16.79 -17.59 -3.73
CA ASP A 191 17.40 -17.99 -5.00
C ASP A 191 17.61 -16.78 -5.95
N GLU A 192 16.76 -15.76 -5.85
CA GLU A 192 16.93 -14.48 -6.55
C GLU A 192 17.88 -13.50 -5.83
N GLY A 193 18.55 -13.91 -4.74
CA GLY A 193 19.56 -13.13 -4.02
C GLY A 193 19.00 -12.18 -2.95
N ILE A 194 17.71 -12.31 -2.59
CA ILE A 194 17.11 -11.53 -1.50
C ILE A 194 17.40 -12.20 -0.16
N THR A 195 17.94 -11.46 0.78
CA THR A 195 18.10 -11.95 2.16
C THR A 195 16.76 -11.88 2.89
N VAL A 196 16.32 -12.97 3.51
CA VAL A 196 15.08 -13.02 4.28
C VAL A 196 15.35 -13.39 5.72
N TYR A 197 14.95 -12.50 6.64
CA TYR A 197 14.93 -12.74 8.08
C TYR A 197 13.49 -12.74 8.55
N ASP A 198 13.02 -13.86 9.06
CA ASP A 198 11.68 -14.03 9.61
C ASP A 198 11.70 -14.41 11.09
N GLY A 199 10.54 -14.45 11.74
CA GLY A 199 10.43 -14.81 13.16
C GLY A 199 11.20 -13.90 14.13
N LEU A 200 11.49 -12.67 13.74
CA LEU A 200 12.32 -11.74 14.49
C LEU A 200 11.53 -10.76 15.36
N SER A 201 12.23 -10.11 16.30
CA SER A 201 11.74 -8.96 17.05
C SER A 201 12.59 -7.74 16.76
N TYR A 202 11.95 -6.59 16.53
CA TYR A 202 12.65 -5.32 16.33
C TYR A 202 13.11 -4.76 17.68
N LYS A 203 14.36 -4.33 17.77
CA LYS A 203 14.91 -3.64 18.95
C LYS A 203 14.85 -2.12 18.76
N ASN A 204 15.54 -1.64 17.77
CA ASN A 204 15.55 -0.22 17.39
C ASN A 204 16.03 -0.05 15.96
N ILE A 205 15.81 1.15 15.43
CA ILE A 205 16.38 1.62 14.17
C ILE A 205 17.02 2.98 14.38
N SER A 206 18.14 3.23 13.73
CA SER A 206 18.85 4.52 13.80
C SER A 206 19.42 4.90 12.45
N GLN A 207 19.61 6.20 12.24
CA GLN A 207 20.34 6.71 11.10
C GLN A 207 21.86 6.61 11.37
N ILE A 208 22.62 6.06 10.41
CA ILE A 208 24.08 5.99 10.46
C ILE A 208 24.64 6.57 9.16
N GLY A 209 25.25 7.74 9.27
CA GLY A 209 25.72 8.47 8.09
C GLY A 209 24.56 8.80 7.14
N SER A 210 24.64 8.37 5.88
CA SER A 210 23.58 8.51 4.88
C SER A 210 22.63 7.32 4.84
N GLY A 211 22.88 6.25 5.62
CA GLY A 211 22.06 5.02 5.67
C GLY A 211 21.39 4.83 7.01
N ILE A 212 20.90 3.61 7.21
CA ILE A 212 20.22 3.17 8.44
C ILE A 212 20.89 1.91 9.01
N GLU A 213 20.72 1.71 10.31
CA GLU A 213 21.00 0.47 11.01
C GLU A 213 19.76 0.02 11.76
N LEU A 214 19.29 -1.19 11.44
CA LEU A 214 18.18 -1.86 12.11
C LEU A 214 18.72 -2.97 13.01
N ASN A 215 18.49 -2.85 14.31
CA ASN A 215 18.86 -3.86 15.30
C ASN A 215 17.67 -4.77 15.58
N VAL A 216 17.86 -6.07 15.45
CA VAL A 216 16.84 -7.10 15.59
C VAL A 216 17.33 -8.24 16.49
N LEU A 217 16.38 -9.01 17.01
CA LEU A 217 16.63 -10.27 17.69
C LEU A 217 16.10 -11.40 16.81
N VAL A 218 16.98 -12.23 16.26
CA VAL A 218 16.64 -13.40 15.43
C VAL A 218 17.00 -14.65 16.20
N ASN A 219 16.02 -15.49 16.51
CA ASN A 219 16.22 -16.73 17.28
C ASN A 219 16.99 -16.52 18.62
N GLY A 220 16.75 -15.38 19.29
CA GLY A 220 17.44 -15.03 20.54
C GLY A 220 18.84 -14.45 20.38
N VAL A 221 19.31 -14.24 19.15
CA VAL A 221 20.62 -13.66 18.85
C VAL A 221 20.46 -12.25 18.30
N ASP A 222 21.25 -11.32 18.81
CA ASP A 222 21.28 -9.95 18.34
C ASP A 222 21.94 -9.87 16.96
N GLN A 223 21.26 -9.17 16.05
CA GLN A 223 21.78 -8.88 14.72
C GLN A 223 21.58 -7.42 14.37
N SER A 224 22.55 -6.85 13.65
CA SER A 224 22.50 -5.51 13.09
C SER A 224 22.48 -5.60 11.56
N ILE A 225 21.48 -4.95 10.94
CA ILE A 225 21.27 -4.95 9.50
C ILE A 225 21.39 -3.50 9.03
N SER A 226 22.39 -3.24 8.18
CA SER A 226 22.64 -1.90 7.62
C SER A 226 22.20 -1.83 6.18
N ALA A 227 21.59 -0.71 5.79
CA ALA A 227 21.22 -0.42 4.40
C ALA A 227 21.22 1.07 4.11
N GLU A 228 21.20 1.44 2.84
CA GLU A 228 21.07 2.83 2.43
C GLU A 228 19.67 3.38 2.68
N LYS A 229 18.63 2.57 2.47
CA LYS A 229 17.22 2.95 2.68
C LYS A 229 16.47 1.89 3.48
N VAL A 230 15.37 2.31 4.09
CA VAL A 230 14.39 1.43 4.69
C VAL A 230 13.01 1.67 4.08
N LEU A 231 12.30 0.58 3.76
CA LEU A 231 10.95 0.58 3.24
C LEU A 231 9.99 -0.07 4.24
N LEU A 232 8.94 0.64 4.60
CA LEU A 232 7.91 0.15 5.51
C LEU A 232 6.73 -0.43 4.73
N THR A 233 6.49 -1.73 4.90
CA THR A 233 5.38 -2.49 4.31
C THR A 233 4.67 -3.33 5.37
N ALA A 234 4.59 -2.81 6.61
CA ALA A 234 4.08 -3.50 7.78
C ALA A 234 2.55 -3.44 7.93
N GLY A 235 1.84 -3.32 6.81
CA GLY A 235 0.37 -3.25 6.74
C GLY A 235 -0.16 -1.88 6.36
N ARG A 236 -1.49 -1.73 6.50
CA ARG A 236 -2.22 -0.50 6.17
C ARG A 236 -3.19 -0.15 7.28
N VAL A 237 -3.43 1.14 7.49
CA VAL A 237 -4.33 1.69 8.50
C VAL A 237 -5.52 2.36 7.82
N PRO A 238 -6.77 2.06 8.20
CA PRO A 238 -7.96 2.74 7.70
C PRO A 238 -7.90 4.26 7.90
N ASN A 239 -8.29 5.01 6.88
CA ASN A 239 -8.32 6.48 6.92
C ASN A 239 -9.59 6.97 7.62
N THR A 240 -9.70 6.75 8.90
CA THR A 240 -10.80 7.20 9.77
C THR A 240 -10.45 8.44 10.60
N GLY A 241 -9.16 8.71 10.77
CA GLY A 241 -8.68 9.90 11.46
C GLY A 241 -9.17 11.18 10.78
N GLY A 242 -9.70 12.11 11.58
CA GLY A 242 -10.21 13.38 11.07
C GLY A 242 -11.62 13.36 10.48
N LEU A 243 -12.31 12.20 10.47
CA LEU A 243 -13.72 12.10 10.09
C LEU A 243 -14.68 12.39 11.25
N ASP A 244 -14.19 12.43 12.49
CA ASP A 244 -14.98 12.63 13.72
C ASP A 244 -16.10 11.58 13.87
N LEU A 245 -15.76 10.29 13.64
CA LEU A 245 -16.72 9.17 13.60
C LEU A 245 -17.44 8.97 14.94
N ASP A 246 -16.76 9.17 16.05
CA ASP A 246 -17.31 9.12 17.42
C ASP A 246 -18.40 10.19 17.63
N VAL A 247 -18.16 11.42 17.18
CA VAL A 247 -19.16 12.51 17.17
C VAL A 247 -20.36 12.12 16.29
N GLY A 248 -20.08 11.39 15.21
CA GLY A 248 -21.08 10.84 14.29
C GLY A 248 -21.84 9.63 14.84
N ASN A 249 -21.51 9.08 16.00
CA ASN A 249 -21.99 7.80 16.53
C ASN A 249 -21.78 6.64 15.54
N ILE A 250 -20.59 6.56 14.96
CA ILE A 250 -20.16 5.51 14.04
C ILE A 250 -19.09 4.69 14.73
N ASP A 251 -19.36 3.41 14.94
CA ASP A 251 -18.47 2.48 15.62
C ASP A 251 -17.27 2.12 14.77
N THR A 252 -16.13 1.97 15.43
CA THR A 252 -14.89 1.50 14.81
C THR A 252 -14.38 0.24 15.49
N THR A 253 -13.62 -0.57 14.74
CA THR A 253 -12.93 -1.73 15.27
C THR A 253 -11.72 -1.30 16.10
N SER A 254 -11.14 -2.23 16.87
CA SER A 254 -9.89 -1.99 17.62
C SER A 254 -8.70 -1.59 16.74
N ARG A 255 -8.77 -1.86 15.43
CA ARG A 255 -7.77 -1.46 14.43
C ARG A 255 -8.12 -0.15 13.72
N GLY A 256 -9.16 0.55 14.16
CA GLY A 256 -9.60 1.84 13.63
C GLY A 256 -10.46 1.77 12.36
N GLY A 257 -10.82 0.60 11.85
CA GLY A 257 -11.72 0.45 10.71
C GLY A 257 -13.18 0.72 11.07
N VAL A 258 -13.97 1.23 10.16
CA VAL A 258 -15.42 1.41 10.35
C VAL A 258 -16.10 0.04 10.47
N THR A 259 -16.81 -0.18 11.56
CA THR A 259 -17.59 -1.41 11.75
C THR A 259 -18.79 -1.44 10.82
N ILE A 260 -18.96 -2.53 10.07
CA ILE A 260 -20.05 -2.74 9.13
C ILE A 260 -20.71 -4.11 9.31
N ASP A 261 -21.96 -4.22 8.87
CA ASP A 261 -22.65 -5.50 8.68
C ASP A 261 -22.47 -6.05 7.23
N ASP A 262 -23.11 -7.18 6.92
CA ASP A 262 -23.10 -7.82 5.59
C ASP A 262 -23.75 -6.97 4.48
N ARG A 263 -24.49 -5.92 4.85
CA ARG A 263 -25.08 -4.93 3.94
C ARG A 263 -24.28 -3.63 3.86
N MET A 264 -23.07 -3.61 4.36
CA MET A 264 -22.19 -2.43 4.44
C MET A 264 -22.75 -1.28 5.28
N ARG A 265 -23.75 -1.54 6.17
CA ARG A 265 -24.32 -0.54 7.06
C ARG A 265 -23.42 -0.36 8.27
N THR A 266 -23.23 0.88 8.69
CA THR A 266 -22.57 1.22 9.96
C THR A 266 -23.56 1.20 11.12
N SER A 267 -23.10 1.46 12.34
CA SER A 267 -23.95 1.64 13.53
C SER A 267 -24.91 2.83 13.40
N ARG A 268 -24.61 3.82 12.54
CA ARG A 268 -25.47 4.97 12.27
C ARG A 268 -26.41 4.71 11.10
N ALA A 269 -27.70 4.86 11.32
CA ALA A 269 -28.70 4.71 10.26
C ALA A 269 -28.45 5.69 9.09
N GLY A 270 -28.54 5.19 7.85
CA GLY A 270 -28.29 5.96 6.63
C GLY A 270 -26.81 6.15 6.29
N VAL A 271 -25.88 5.61 7.11
CA VAL A 271 -24.43 5.66 6.85
C VAL A 271 -23.91 4.27 6.56
N TYR A 272 -23.13 4.15 5.49
CA TYR A 272 -22.51 2.94 4.98
C TYR A 272 -21.00 3.15 4.90
N ALA A 273 -20.24 2.05 4.83
CA ALA A 273 -18.80 2.13 4.54
C ALA A 273 -18.38 0.97 3.65
N ALA A 274 -17.42 1.22 2.74
CA ALA A 274 -16.91 0.21 1.83
C ALA A 274 -15.42 0.41 1.52
N GLY A 275 -14.75 -0.70 1.20
CA GLY A 275 -13.32 -0.73 0.90
C GLY A 275 -12.45 -0.67 2.14
N ASP A 276 -11.19 -0.28 1.95
CA ASP A 276 -10.13 -0.37 2.97
C ASP A 276 -10.44 0.37 4.28
N VAL A 277 -11.32 1.35 4.26
CA VAL A 277 -11.76 2.09 5.46
C VAL A 277 -12.42 1.19 6.50
N THR A 278 -12.95 0.05 6.09
CA THR A 278 -13.54 -0.96 7.01
C THR A 278 -12.47 -1.78 7.74
N GLY A 279 -11.23 -1.78 7.22
CA GLY A 279 -10.15 -2.62 7.75
C GLY A 279 -10.23 -4.08 7.31
N ASN A 280 -11.25 -4.47 6.54
CA ASN A 280 -11.45 -5.81 5.99
C ASN A 280 -10.94 -5.86 4.56
N ASP A 281 -10.45 -7.04 4.13
CA ASP A 281 -10.14 -7.39 2.72
C ASP A 281 -9.64 -6.21 1.87
N GLN A 282 -8.47 -5.66 2.20
CA GLN A 282 -7.90 -4.45 1.59
C GLN A 282 -7.41 -4.70 0.15
N PHE A 283 -8.32 -5.16 -0.71
CA PHE A 283 -8.11 -5.41 -2.13
C PHE A 283 -9.08 -4.59 -2.99
N VAL A 284 -8.62 -4.09 -4.13
CA VAL A 284 -9.41 -3.22 -5.01
C VAL A 284 -10.74 -3.83 -5.47
N TYR A 285 -10.76 -5.13 -5.78
CA TYR A 285 -11.99 -5.83 -6.19
C TYR A 285 -12.97 -5.99 -5.02
N MET A 286 -12.49 -6.16 -3.78
CA MET A 286 -13.34 -6.18 -2.59
C MET A 286 -13.91 -4.79 -2.29
N ALA A 287 -13.12 -3.74 -2.48
CA ALA A 287 -13.61 -2.36 -2.38
C ALA A 287 -14.73 -2.08 -3.39
N ALA A 288 -14.57 -2.51 -4.65
CA ALA A 288 -15.59 -2.37 -5.68
C ALA A 288 -16.87 -3.18 -5.38
N TYR A 289 -16.70 -4.41 -4.90
CA TYR A 289 -17.81 -5.28 -4.50
C TYR A 289 -18.60 -4.67 -3.32
N GLY A 290 -17.90 -4.28 -2.26
CA GLY A 290 -18.51 -3.63 -1.10
C GLY A 290 -19.18 -2.30 -1.44
N ALA A 291 -18.59 -1.50 -2.33
CA ALA A 291 -19.17 -0.24 -2.79
C ALA A 291 -20.51 -0.47 -3.53
N LYS A 292 -20.60 -1.53 -4.36
CA LYS A 292 -21.87 -1.91 -5.01
C LYS A 292 -22.93 -2.25 -3.98
N ILE A 293 -22.62 -3.10 -2.99
CA ILE A 293 -23.55 -3.47 -1.92
C ILE A 293 -24.00 -2.23 -1.12
N ALA A 294 -23.04 -1.36 -0.76
CA ALA A 294 -23.35 -0.13 -0.03
C ALA A 294 -24.30 0.78 -0.82
N ALA A 295 -24.06 0.95 -2.12
CA ALA A 295 -24.90 1.76 -2.99
C ALA A 295 -26.33 1.19 -3.13
N GLU A 296 -26.45 -0.12 -3.39
CA GLU A 296 -27.76 -0.80 -3.49
C GLU A 296 -28.58 -0.66 -2.20
N ASN A 297 -27.95 -0.83 -1.02
CA ASN A 297 -28.61 -0.69 0.26
C ASN A 297 -28.87 0.78 0.67
N ALA A 298 -28.11 1.72 0.14
CA ALA A 298 -28.37 3.14 0.37
C ALA A 298 -29.57 3.66 -0.46
N LEU A 299 -29.85 3.05 -1.61
CA LEU A 299 -30.94 3.45 -2.51
C LEU A 299 -32.27 2.78 -2.18
N ASN A 300 -32.25 1.62 -1.50
CA ASN A 300 -33.42 0.86 -1.08
C ASN A 300 -33.67 1.03 0.43
#